data_2bef7f7c4d8ca04c00aa99560b448651
#
_entry.id   2bef7f7c4d8ca04c00aa99560b448651
#
_cell.length_a   1.000
_cell.length_b   1.000
_cell.length_c   1.000
_cell.angle_alpha   90.00
_cell.angle_beta   90.00
_cell.angle_gamma   90.00
#
_symmetry.space_group_name_H-M   'P 1'
#
loop_
_entity.id
_entity.type
_entity.pdbx_description
1 polymer ?
#
loop_
_entity_poly.entity_id
_entity_poly.type
_entity_poly.pdbx_seq_one_letter_code
_entity_poly.pdbx_strand_id
1 'polypeptide(L)'
;MTSSVRRFVRMASFLFFFVSFSLIFMSLRAEGPGTKPSFQWPIQGLDLPGLITSTFGESRKDHFHNGLDISSVFQPVRSLEKGFVLYSRYAEDNPFEEERGSGNIVWIAHNEGYISGYYHLAGSRHENIRNKREVEAGDIVGVSGNTGHSTGGHLHFVLGKDYGKTLLDPLQFLPPIEDKIPPQIANMFIHVGETYTNINDGDNINVSKAFPLTISIIDAGVKNSQRRGIRDVEYIFNGEALKKTSFNSIHFDKGKWKTANGYSFDDLFFKDRYLAGVLNLKTGENIIKVIASDFSGQKSERSFSVNVTRISSGN
;
A
#
# COMPACT_ATOMS: atom_id res chain seq x y z
N MET A 1 -5.89 23.23 -70.66
CA MET A 1 -5.10 23.11 -69.42
C MET A 1 -5.32 21.73 -68.87
N THR A 2 -4.33 20.92 -68.93
CA THR A 2 -4.37 19.48 -68.84
C THR A 2 -4.43 19.01 -67.38
N SER A 3 -5.02 17.87 -67.15
CA SER A 3 -5.32 17.22 -65.88
C SER A 3 -4.10 17.01 -64.88
N SER A 4 -2.92 17.30 -65.38
CA SER A 4 -1.65 17.15 -64.69
C SER A 4 -1.39 18.23 -63.57
N VAL A 5 -1.91 19.46 -63.82
CA VAL A 5 -1.65 20.58 -62.88
C VAL A 5 -2.52 20.50 -61.62
N ARG A 6 -3.70 19.85 -61.69
CA ARG A 6 -4.58 19.68 -60.53
C ARG A 6 -4.12 18.60 -59.53
N ARG A 7 -3.27 17.66 -59.94
CA ARG A 7 -2.70 16.65 -59.04
C ARG A 7 -1.53 17.17 -58.19
N PHE A 8 -0.77 18.16 -58.74
CA PHE A 8 0.39 18.70 -58.02
C PHE A 8 -0.01 19.64 -56.86
N VAL A 9 -1.10 20.39 -57.01
CA VAL A 9 -1.58 21.30 -55.98
C VAL A 9 -2.23 20.54 -54.81
N ARG A 10 -2.83 19.36 -55.06
CA ARG A 10 -3.39 18.52 -53.98
C ARG A 10 -2.33 17.76 -53.15
N MET A 11 -1.19 17.43 -53.77
CA MET A 11 -0.10 16.77 -53.02
C MET A 11 0.70 17.74 -52.16
N ALA A 12 0.85 18.99 -52.58
CA ALA A 12 1.54 20.00 -51.76
C ALA A 12 0.76 20.40 -50.51
N SER A 13 -0.58 20.41 -50.57
CA SER A 13 -1.43 20.72 -49.39
C SER A 13 -1.48 19.58 -48.39
N PHE A 14 -1.29 18.34 -48.78
CA PHE A 14 -1.26 17.19 -47.87
C PHE A 14 0.08 17.06 -47.13
N LEU A 15 1.20 17.48 -47.74
CA LEU A 15 2.50 17.46 -47.10
C LEU A 15 2.64 18.58 -46.07
N PHE A 16 1.98 19.71 -46.24
CA PHE A 16 2.05 20.82 -45.29
C PHE A 16 1.23 20.57 -44.02
N PHE A 17 0.18 19.74 -44.12
CA PHE A 17 -0.63 19.38 -42.93
C PHE A 17 0.03 18.31 -42.07
N PHE A 18 0.89 17.46 -42.63
CA PHE A 18 1.61 16.42 -41.87
C PHE A 18 2.84 16.96 -41.15
N VAL A 19 3.49 18.00 -41.69
CA VAL A 19 4.68 18.63 -41.05
C VAL A 19 4.27 19.52 -39.86
N SER A 20 3.11 20.18 -39.93
CA SER A 20 2.62 21.00 -38.81
C SER A 20 2.09 20.16 -37.63
N PHE A 21 1.61 18.94 -37.87
CA PHE A 21 1.16 18.04 -36.77
C PHE A 21 2.32 17.35 -36.07
N SER A 22 3.47 17.17 -36.73
CA SER A 22 4.67 16.57 -36.11
C SER A 22 5.46 17.56 -35.24
N LEU A 23 5.26 18.87 -35.42
CA LEU A 23 5.96 19.90 -34.63
C LEU A 23 5.25 20.25 -33.29
N ILE A 24 4.00 19.86 -33.12
CA ILE A 24 3.25 20.09 -31.87
C ILE A 24 3.55 18.99 -30.82
N PHE A 25 4.08 17.84 -31.23
CA PHE A 25 4.42 16.74 -30.31
C PHE A 25 5.87 16.75 -29.78
N MET A 26 6.68 17.76 -30.15
CA MET A 26 8.11 17.77 -29.81
C MET A 26 8.49 18.79 -28.72
N SER A 27 7.52 19.26 -27.93
CA SER A 27 7.79 20.03 -26.71
C SER A 27 7.44 19.27 -25.43
N LEU A 28 7.52 17.95 -25.42
CA LEU A 28 7.67 17.21 -24.18
C LEU A 28 9.07 17.47 -23.68
N ARG A 29 9.20 18.49 -22.82
CA ARG A 29 10.38 18.69 -21.99
C ARG A 29 10.73 17.36 -21.34
N ALA A 30 11.94 16.89 -21.53
CA ALA A 30 12.57 15.93 -20.64
C ALA A 30 12.69 16.63 -19.27
N GLU A 31 11.72 16.40 -18.41
CA GLU A 31 11.83 16.78 -17.02
C GLU A 31 12.98 15.97 -16.43
N GLY A 32 13.91 16.64 -15.76
CA GLY A 32 14.95 16.01 -14.97
C GLY A 32 14.32 15.10 -13.90
N PRO A 33 15.09 14.31 -13.15
CA PRO A 33 14.57 13.41 -12.14
C PRO A 33 13.67 14.20 -11.19
N GLY A 34 12.35 14.01 -11.35
CA GLY A 34 11.32 14.78 -10.66
C GLY A 34 11.48 14.63 -9.16
N THR A 35 11.51 15.75 -8.46
CA THR A 35 11.33 15.74 -7.01
C THR A 35 10.00 15.09 -6.71
N LYS A 36 9.96 14.15 -5.75
CA LYS A 36 8.70 13.55 -5.29
C LYS A 36 7.68 14.66 -5.03
N PRO A 37 6.43 14.57 -5.52
CA PRO A 37 5.41 15.54 -5.19
C PRO A 37 5.19 15.54 -3.67
N SER A 38 5.03 16.71 -3.09
CA SER A 38 4.65 16.86 -1.69
C SER A 38 3.16 17.16 -1.65
N PHE A 39 2.37 16.14 -1.33
CA PHE A 39 0.93 16.26 -1.19
C PHE A 39 0.54 16.81 0.19
N GLN A 40 -0.67 17.36 0.30
CA GLN A 40 -1.22 17.70 1.59
C GLN A 40 -2.01 16.55 2.20
N TRP A 41 -2.20 16.58 3.53
CA TRP A 41 -3.03 15.57 4.19
C TRP A 41 -4.49 15.66 3.74
N PRO A 42 -5.15 14.52 3.47
CA PRO A 42 -6.56 14.50 3.07
C PRO A 42 -7.52 14.87 4.21
N ILE A 43 -7.08 14.76 5.44
CA ILE A 43 -7.76 15.26 6.63
C ILE A 43 -6.80 16.19 7.37
N GLN A 44 -7.31 17.31 7.82
CA GLN A 44 -6.56 18.26 8.61
C GLN A 44 -6.98 18.14 10.07
N GLY A 45 -6.03 18.02 10.98
CA GLY A 45 -6.30 17.88 12.40
C GLY A 45 -5.04 18.04 13.23
N LEU A 46 -5.20 18.36 14.49
CA LEU A 46 -4.11 18.68 15.41
C LEU A 46 -3.29 17.45 15.85
N ASP A 47 -3.84 16.24 15.77
CA ASP A 47 -3.21 15.01 16.24
C ASP A 47 -3.19 13.94 15.15
N LEU A 48 -2.76 14.31 13.96
CA LEU A 48 -2.64 13.35 12.83
C LEU A 48 -1.88 12.08 13.20
N PRO A 49 -0.72 12.13 13.89
CA PRO A 49 -0.03 10.92 14.31
C PRO A 49 -0.91 9.99 15.16
N GLY A 50 -1.73 10.54 16.03
CA GLY A 50 -2.65 9.77 16.87
C GLY A 50 -3.91 9.27 16.15
N LEU A 51 -4.20 9.78 14.96
CA LEU A 51 -5.35 9.38 14.16
C LEU A 51 -5.04 8.24 13.18
N ILE A 52 -3.78 7.98 12.85
CA ILE A 52 -3.42 6.88 11.95
C ILE A 52 -3.56 5.57 12.70
N THR A 53 -4.51 4.75 12.28
CA THR A 53 -4.85 3.49 12.93
C THR A 53 -4.35 2.27 12.18
N SER A 54 -4.04 2.41 10.88
CA SER A 54 -3.52 1.33 10.05
C SER A 54 -2.71 1.90 8.89
N THR A 55 -1.62 1.24 8.54
CA THR A 55 -0.67 1.69 7.52
C THR A 55 -0.68 0.78 6.29
N PHE A 56 -0.03 1.21 5.23
CA PHE A 56 0.08 0.48 3.98
C PHE A 56 0.82 -0.86 4.16
N GLY A 57 0.41 -1.90 3.43
CA GLY A 57 1.09 -3.19 3.41
C GLY A 57 0.77 -4.13 4.56
N GLU A 58 -0.04 -3.72 5.56
CA GLU A 58 -0.49 -4.61 6.63
C GLU A 58 -1.25 -5.83 6.10
N SER A 59 -1.24 -6.92 6.89
CA SER A 59 -2.09 -8.07 6.61
C SER A 59 -3.56 -7.78 6.91
N ARG A 60 -4.41 -8.06 5.92
CA ARG A 60 -5.87 -8.13 6.06
C ARG A 60 -6.36 -9.58 5.97
N LYS A 61 -5.58 -10.54 6.48
CA LYS A 61 -5.77 -12.00 6.49
C LYS A 61 -5.50 -12.68 5.15
N ASP A 62 -5.92 -12.12 4.02
CA ASP A 62 -5.83 -12.68 2.67
C ASP A 62 -5.29 -11.69 1.62
N HIS A 63 -5.11 -10.43 2.00
CA HIS A 63 -4.58 -9.39 1.12
C HIS A 63 -3.84 -8.30 1.91
N PHE A 64 -3.06 -7.48 1.18
CA PHE A 64 -2.40 -6.32 1.74
C PHE A 64 -3.40 -5.20 2.01
N HIS A 65 -3.24 -4.49 3.10
CA HIS A 65 -3.86 -3.17 3.27
C HIS A 65 -3.27 -2.23 2.21
N ASN A 66 -4.12 -1.72 1.34
CA ASN A 66 -3.71 -0.99 0.14
C ASN A 66 -3.71 0.54 0.31
N GLY A 67 -3.83 1.02 1.54
CA GLY A 67 -3.94 2.44 1.85
C GLY A 67 -3.50 2.81 3.26
N LEU A 68 -4.03 3.92 3.72
CA LEU A 68 -3.82 4.49 5.04
C LEU A 68 -5.19 4.71 5.70
N ASP A 69 -5.40 4.17 6.90
CA ASP A 69 -6.63 4.40 7.66
C ASP A 69 -6.40 5.55 8.66
N ILE A 70 -7.20 6.60 8.52
CA ILE A 70 -7.17 7.77 9.38
C ILE A 70 -8.47 7.81 10.16
N SER A 71 -8.40 7.55 11.47
CA SER A 71 -9.55 7.58 12.39
C SER A 71 -10.17 8.97 12.39
N SER A 72 -11.39 9.07 11.87
CA SER A 72 -12.10 10.34 11.73
C SER A 72 -13.57 10.07 11.41
N VAL A 73 -14.46 10.82 12.02
CA VAL A 73 -15.89 10.74 11.75
C VAL A 73 -16.42 12.12 11.45
N PHE A 74 -17.13 12.26 10.33
CA PHE A 74 -17.72 13.50 9.87
C PHE A 74 -16.74 14.67 9.73
N GLN A 75 -15.47 14.37 9.39
CA GLN A 75 -14.47 15.40 9.10
C GLN A 75 -14.42 15.66 7.59
N PRO A 76 -14.22 16.93 7.17
CA PRO A 76 -14.01 17.28 5.77
C PRO A 76 -12.81 16.52 5.20
N VAL A 77 -13.03 15.78 4.12
CA VAL A 77 -12.00 15.10 3.32
C VAL A 77 -11.64 15.98 2.15
N ARG A 78 -10.34 16.22 1.94
CA ARG A 78 -9.82 17.17 0.97
C ARG A 78 -8.97 16.52 -0.11
N SER A 79 -8.99 17.08 -1.31
CA SER A 79 -8.09 16.69 -2.39
C SER A 79 -6.63 16.95 -2.00
N LEU A 80 -5.75 16.01 -2.30
CA LEU A 80 -4.30 16.12 -2.05
C LEU A 80 -3.66 17.27 -2.82
N GLU A 81 -4.09 17.44 -4.05
CA GLU A 81 -3.58 18.36 -5.05
C GLU A 81 -4.69 18.65 -6.06
N LYS A 82 -4.44 19.60 -6.96
CA LYS A 82 -5.27 19.80 -8.15
C LYS A 82 -5.44 18.50 -8.92
N GLY A 83 -6.65 18.26 -9.44
CA GLY A 83 -6.89 17.04 -10.21
C GLY A 83 -8.28 16.97 -10.85
N PHE A 84 -8.50 15.86 -11.55
CA PHE A 84 -9.76 15.54 -12.22
C PHE A 84 -10.46 14.40 -11.50
N VAL A 85 -11.75 14.57 -11.23
CA VAL A 85 -12.59 13.51 -10.68
C VAL A 85 -12.76 12.41 -11.73
N LEU A 86 -12.11 11.26 -11.51
CA LEU A 86 -12.19 10.10 -12.39
C LEU A 86 -13.46 9.30 -12.16
N TYR A 87 -13.82 9.12 -10.92
CA TYR A 87 -14.92 8.27 -10.51
C TYR A 87 -15.45 8.71 -9.15
N SER A 88 -16.76 8.61 -9.00
CA SER A 88 -17.39 8.68 -7.69
C SER A 88 -18.58 7.73 -7.65
N ARG A 89 -18.78 7.09 -6.51
CA ARG A 89 -19.94 6.24 -6.26
C ARG A 89 -20.45 6.51 -4.85
N TYR A 90 -21.75 6.72 -4.76
CA TYR A 90 -22.46 6.92 -3.51
C TYR A 90 -23.71 6.03 -3.48
N ALA A 91 -24.20 5.70 -2.30
CA ALA A 91 -25.43 4.93 -2.14
C ALA A 91 -26.63 5.59 -2.83
N GLU A 92 -26.65 6.91 -2.93
CA GLU A 92 -27.68 7.69 -3.67
C GLU A 92 -27.72 7.40 -5.18
N ASP A 93 -26.63 6.88 -5.78
CA ASP A 93 -26.58 6.58 -7.22
C ASP A 93 -27.41 5.33 -7.57
N ASN A 94 -27.50 4.39 -6.65
CA ASN A 94 -28.29 3.19 -6.81
C ASN A 94 -28.88 2.72 -5.46
N PRO A 95 -30.02 3.27 -5.06
CA PRO A 95 -30.62 2.95 -3.76
C PRO A 95 -31.15 1.50 -3.65
N PHE A 96 -31.12 0.73 -4.74
CA PHE A 96 -31.52 -0.68 -4.76
C PHE A 96 -30.34 -1.64 -4.61
N GLU A 97 -29.11 -1.16 -4.64
CA GLU A 97 -27.92 -1.97 -4.35
C GLU A 97 -27.52 -1.86 -2.88
N GLU A 98 -27.16 -3.01 -2.30
CA GLU A 98 -26.50 -3.03 -1.00
C GLU A 98 -25.19 -2.28 -1.01
N GLU A 99 -24.80 -1.72 0.12
CA GLU A 99 -23.49 -1.08 0.29
C GLU A 99 -22.37 -2.08 -0.01
N ARG A 100 -21.48 -1.71 -0.93
CA ARG A 100 -20.32 -2.53 -1.27
C ARG A 100 -19.16 -2.26 -0.29
N GLY A 101 -18.22 -3.19 -0.21
CA GLY A 101 -17.12 -3.17 0.74
C GLY A 101 -16.38 -1.83 0.89
N SER A 102 -16.24 -1.07 -0.19
CA SER A 102 -15.59 0.25 -0.19
C SER A 102 -16.49 1.41 0.27
N GLY A 103 -17.81 1.19 0.41
CA GLY A 103 -18.78 2.26 0.74
C GLY A 103 -18.85 3.35 -0.32
N ASN A 104 -19.09 4.57 0.11
CA ASN A 104 -19.06 5.74 -0.75
C ASN A 104 -17.60 6.12 -1.07
N ILE A 105 -17.32 6.37 -2.34
CA ILE A 105 -15.93 6.58 -2.83
C ILE A 105 -15.81 7.73 -3.82
N VAL A 106 -14.62 8.35 -3.82
CA VAL A 106 -14.19 9.32 -4.84
C VAL A 106 -12.77 8.98 -5.26
N TRP A 107 -12.50 9.00 -6.57
CA TRP A 107 -11.16 8.89 -7.15
C TRP A 107 -10.81 10.14 -7.94
N ILE A 108 -9.60 10.64 -7.75
CA ILE A 108 -9.10 11.85 -8.40
C ILE A 108 -7.77 11.54 -9.08
N ALA A 109 -7.67 11.89 -10.36
CA ALA A 109 -6.40 11.87 -11.09
C ALA A 109 -5.67 13.19 -10.89
N HIS A 110 -4.39 13.09 -10.61
CA HIS A 110 -3.47 14.21 -10.44
C HIS A 110 -2.41 14.24 -11.53
N ASN A 111 -1.54 15.24 -11.48
CA ASN A 111 -0.39 15.32 -12.38
C ASN A 111 0.51 14.10 -12.24
N GLU A 112 1.41 13.89 -13.20
CA GLU A 112 2.39 12.80 -13.24
C GLU A 112 1.80 11.39 -13.09
N GLY A 113 0.51 11.20 -13.38
CA GLY A 113 -0.18 9.91 -13.33
C GLY A 113 -0.52 9.39 -11.94
N TYR A 114 -0.48 10.24 -10.92
CA TYR A 114 -0.96 9.89 -9.59
C TYR A 114 -2.49 9.84 -9.54
N ILE A 115 -3.01 8.95 -8.70
CA ILE A 115 -4.44 8.80 -8.42
C ILE A 115 -4.63 8.71 -6.91
N SER A 116 -5.50 9.52 -6.36
CA SER A 116 -5.96 9.38 -4.98
C SER A 116 -7.34 8.76 -4.91
N GLY A 117 -7.56 7.91 -3.91
CA GLY A 117 -8.84 7.28 -3.60
C GLY A 117 -9.26 7.56 -2.17
N TYR A 118 -10.52 7.96 -2.00
CA TYR A 118 -11.14 8.29 -0.71
C TYR A 118 -12.33 7.38 -0.50
N TYR A 119 -12.33 6.61 0.56
CA TYR A 119 -13.29 5.52 0.80
C TYR A 119 -14.01 5.69 2.13
N HIS A 120 -15.10 4.94 2.28
CA HIS A 120 -15.98 4.95 3.47
C HIS A 120 -16.60 6.30 3.77
N LEU A 121 -16.78 7.16 2.74
CA LEU A 121 -17.30 8.51 2.90
C LEU A 121 -18.74 8.51 3.41
N ALA A 122 -19.07 9.52 4.22
CA ALA A 122 -20.40 9.69 4.81
C ALA A 122 -21.36 10.44 3.87
N GLY A 123 -22.64 10.26 4.11
CA GLY A 123 -23.72 11.07 3.56
C GLY A 123 -23.82 11.06 2.04
N SER A 124 -24.29 12.18 1.50
CA SER A 124 -24.42 12.41 0.06
C SER A 124 -23.15 12.96 -0.55
N ARG A 125 -23.06 12.85 -1.87
CA ARG A 125 -21.95 13.38 -2.66
C ARG A 125 -21.79 14.89 -2.45
N HIS A 126 -20.57 15.31 -2.13
CA HIS A 126 -20.24 16.74 -1.95
C HIS A 126 -20.44 17.52 -3.26
N GLU A 127 -20.86 18.77 -3.18
CA GLU A 127 -21.16 19.62 -4.33
C GLU A 127 -19.97 19.79 -5.29
N ASN A 128 -18.73 19.87 -4.78
CA ASN A 128 -17.54 19.92 -5.62
C ASN A 128 -17.39 18.70 -6.51
N ILE A 129 -17.82 17.51 -6.04
CA ILE A 129 -17.77 16.26 -6.81
C ILE A 129 -18.97 16.12 -7.71
N ARG A 130 -20.13 16.66 -7.31
CA ARG A 130 -21.38 16.60 -8.09
C ARG A 130 -21.34 17.53 -9.30
N ASN A 131 -20.82 18.73 -9.14
CA ASN A 131 -20.95 19.83 -10.10
C ASN A 131 -19.66 20.12 -10.87
N LYS A 132 -18.51 19.67 -10.41
CA LYS A 132 -17.20 19.94 -11.01
C LYS A 132 -16.51 18.65 -11.41
N ARG A 133 -15.81 18.70 -12.55
CA ARG A 133 -14.88 17.64 -12.94
C ARG A 133 -13.45 17.90 -12.47
N GLU A 134 -13.15 19.15 -12.12
CA GLU A 134 -11.85 19.58 -11.62
C GLU A 134 -11.98 20.02 -10.16
N VAL A 135 -10.97 19.69 -9.37
CA VAL A 135 -10.80 20.14 -7.99
C VAL A 135 -9.42 20.75 -7.83
N GLU A 136 -9.33 21.75 -6.99
CA GLU A 136 -8.06 22.34 -6.58
C GLU A 136 -7.52 21.62 -5.32
N ALA A 137 -6.23 21.84 -5.04
CA ALA A 137 -5.62 21.36 -3.81
C ALA A 137 -6.38 21.89 -2.59
N GLY A 138 -6.80 21.00 -1.69
CA GLY A 138 -7.55 21.36 -0.49
C GLY A 138 -9.06 21.52 -0.66
N ASP A 139 -9.59 21.40 -1.87
CA ASP A 139 -11.04 21.35 -2.08
C ASP A 139 -11.66 20.19 -1.31
N ILE A 140 -12.80 20.42 -0.68
CA ILE A 140 -13.54 19.33 -0.01
C ILE A 140 -14.11 18.40 -1.07
N VAL A 141 -13.78 17.12 -0.97
CA VAL A 141 -14.22 16.07 -1.89
C VAL A 141 -15.21 15.11 -1.26
N GLY A 142 -15.40 15.20 0.04
CA GLY A 142 -16.33 14.41 0.81
C GLY A 142 -16.22 14.67 2.30
N VAL A 143 -16.85 13.81 3.07
CA VAL A 143 -16.82 13.79 4.53
C VAL A 143 -16.48 12.36 4.96
N SER A 144 -15.56 12.18 5.91
CA SER A 144 -15.21 10.85 6.42
C SER A 144 -16.41 10.21 7.13
N GLY A 145 -16.54 8.89 7.01
CA GLY A 145 -17.72 8.19 7.51
C GLY A 145 -17.43 6.76 7.95
N ASN A 146 -18.39 5.89 7.73
CA ASN A 146 -18.34 4.47 8.09
C ASN A 146 -19.15 3.61 7.12
N THR A 147 -19.27 4.01 5.85
CA THR A 147 -20.05 3.28 4.84
C THR A 147 -19.30 2.06 4.31
N GLY A 148 -20.02 1.05 3.85
CA GLY A 148 -19.45 -0.22 3.38
C GLY A 148 -18.93 -1.11 4.50
N HIS A 149 -17.95 -1.96 4.19
CA HIS A 149 -17.34 -2.88 5.16
C HIS A 149 -16.31 -2.13 6.02
N SER A 150 -16.78 -1.41 7.01
CA SER A 150 -15.97 -0.67 7.96
C SER A 150 -16.39 -1.02 9.39
N THR A 151 -15.42 -1.20 10.28
CA THR A 151 -15.65 -1.55 11.70
C THR A 151 -15.71 -0.32 12.60
N GLY A 152 -15.49 0.87 12.06
CA GLY A 152 -15.50 2.13 12.82
C GLY A 152 -15.26 3.31 11.90
N GLY A 153 -15.66 4.51 12.31
CA GLY A 153 -15.53 5.70 11.50
C GLY A 153 -14.09 6.07 11.19
N HIS A 154 -13.72 6.06 9.90
CA HIS A 154 -12.40 6.43 9.41
C HIS A 154 -12.45 6.83 7.93
N LEU A 155 -11.42 7.51 7.48
CA LEU A 155 -11.08 7.62 6.07
C LEU A 155 -10.08 6.51 5.73
N HIS A 156 -10.44 5.62 4.81
CA HIS A 156 -9.47 4.78 4.12
C HIS A 156 -8.98 5.54 2.88
N PHE A 157 -7.69 5.85 2.87
CA PHE A 157 -7.06 6.70 1.85
C PHE A 157 -6.05 5.90 1.04
N VAL A 158 -6.17 5.90 -0.28
CA VAL A 158 -5.32 5.17 -1.23
C VAL A 158 -4.57 6.14 -2.12
N LEU A 159 -3.29 5.90 -2.35
CA LEU A 159 -2.49 6.58 -3.35
C LEU A 159 -2.00 5.57 -4.39
N GLY A 160 -2.24 5.84 -5.65
CA GLY A 160 -1.83 4.98 -6.76
C GLY A 160 -1.09 5.74 -7.86
N LYS A 161 -0.49 4.98 -8.75
CA LYS A 161 0.16 5.44 -9.99
C LYS A 161 -0.14 4.46 -11.11
N ASP A 162 0.20 4.83 -12.35
CA ASP A 162 0.06 3.97 -13.53
C ASP A 162 -1.37 3.44 -13.71
N TYR A 163 -2.35 4.33 -13.62
CA TYR A 163 -3.77 3.99 -13.70
C TYR A 163 -4.23 2.98 -12.63
N GLY A 164 -3.65 3.06 -11.44
CA GLY A 164 -3.99 2.19 -10.31
C GLY A 164 -3.36 0.80 -10.37
N LYS A 165 -2.44 0.54 -11.31
CA LYS A 165 -1.69 -0.73 -11.35
C LYS A 165 -0.59 -0.81 -10.30
N THR A 166 -0.14 0.33 -9.81
CA THR A 166 0.81 0.45 -8.70
C THR A 166 0.15 1.24 -7.59
N LEU A 167 0.08 0.67 -6.39
CA LEU A 167 -0.36 1.34 -5.18
C LEU A 167 0.86 1.69 -4.35
N LEU A 168 0.85 2.87 -3.78
CA LEU A 168 1.98 3.48 -3.10
C LEU A 168 1.64 3.66 -1.62
N ASP A 169 2.65 3.51 -0.76
CA ASP A 169 2.50 3.93 0.63
C ASP A 169 2.32 5.45 0.71
N PRO A 170 1.16 5.94 1.16
CA PRO A 170 0.88 7.37 1.20
C PRO A 170 1.84 8.17 2.09
N LEU A 171 2.35 7.56 3.17
CA LEU A 171 3.25 8.24 4.12
C LEU A 171 4.57 8.69 3.50
N GLN A 172 4.94 8.13 2.34
CA GLN A 172 6.13 8.60 1.61
C GLN A 172 5.93 9.93 0.88
N PHE A 173 4.69 10.36 0.68
CA PHE A 173 4.31 11.51 -0.13
C PHE A 173 3.59 12.60 0.67
N LEU A 174 3.08 12.25 1.83
CA LEU A 174 2.42 13.17 2.75
C LEU A 174 3.46 13.86 3.65
N PRO A 175 3.16 15.04 4.19
CA PRO A 175 4.04 15.68 5.17
C PRO A 175 4.35 14.71 6.32
N PRO A 176 5.61 14.65 6.77
CA PRO A 176 6.04 13.66 7.75
C PRO A 176 5.29 13.82 9.08
N ILE A 177 5.04 12.70 9.72
CA ILE A 177 4.53 12.62 11.09
C ILE A 177 5.66 12.22 12.02
N GLU A 178 5.61 12.72 13.26
CA GLU A 178 6.56 12.34 14.28
C GLU A 178 6.13 11.02 14.94
N ASP A 179 6.98 10.00 14.84
CA ASP A 179 6.88 8.75 15.57
C ASP A 179 8.29 8.36 16.05
N LYS A 180 8.42 8.11 17.34
CA LYS A 180 9.70 7.77 18.02
C LYS A 180 9.70 6.36 18.61
N ILE A 181 8.61 5.62 18.43
CA ILE A 181 8.45 4.29 19.03
C ILE A 181 8.87 3.26 17.98
N PRO A 182 9.95 2.53 18.18
CA PRO A 182 10.38 1.51 17.23
C PRO A 182 9.43 0.29 17.27
N PRO A 183 9.33 -0.46 16.15
CA PRO A 183 8.52 -1.67 16.11
C PRO A 183 9.02 -2.72 17.12
N GLN A 184 8.10 -3.48 17.68
CA GLN A 184 8.38 -4.56 18.60
C GLN A 184 8.38 -5.91 17.87
N ILE A 185 9.51 -6.60 17.85
CA ILE A 185 9.62 -7.98 17.39
C ILE A 185 9.33 -8.88 18.60
N ALA A 186 8.13 -9.50 18.61
CA ALA A 186 7.61 -10.17 19.80
C ALA A 186 7.96 -11.68 19.81
N ASN A 187 7.17 -12.51 19.12
CA ASN A 187 7.23 -13.97 19.23
C ASN A 187 7.51 -14.61 17.87
N MET A 188 8.23 -15.74 17.92
CA MET A 188 8.43 -16.63 16.78
C MET A 188 7.57 -17.90 16.93
N PHE A 189 7.04 -18.38 15.81
CA PHE A 189 6.17 -19.56 15.78
C PHE A 189 6.55 -20.52 14.65
N ILE A 190 6.48 -21.81 14.95
CA ILE A 190 6.47 -22.88 13.92
C ILE A 190 5.03 -23.31 13.69
N HIS A 191 4.65 -23.45 12.42
CA HIS A 191 3.33 -23.90 12.01
C HIS A 191 3.34 -25.37 11.56
N VAL A 192 2.36 -26.15 12.07
CA VAL A 192 2.10 -27.52 11.67
C VAL A 192 0.62 -27.62 11.28
N GLY A 193 0.33 -27.55 9.99
CA GLY A 193 -1.04 -27.41 9.50
C GLY A 193 -1.68 -26.11 10.03
N GLU A 194 -2.83 -26.22 10.64
CA GLU A 194 -3.57 -25.09 11.24
C GLU A 194 -3.10 -24.71 12.65
N THR A 195 -2.26 -25.56 13.28
CA THR A 195 -1.72 -25.30 14.62
C THR A 195 -0.38 -24.56 14.55
N TYR A 196 -0.05 -23.87 15.60
CA TYR A 196 1.25 -23.22 15.73
C TYR A 196 1.78 -23.34 17.14
N THR A 197 3.10 -23.45 17.28
CA THR A 197 3.81 -23.52 18.54
C THR A 197 4.71 -22.30 18.68
N ASN A 198 4.59 -21.61 19.80
CA ASN A 198 5.51 -20.54 20.15
C ASN A 198 6.91 -21.11 20.42
N ILE A 199 7.91 -20.48 19.87
CA ILE A 199 9.32 -20.83 20.07
C ILE A 199 9.97 -19.70 20.86
N ASN A 200 10.44 -20.00 22.04
CA ASN A 200 11.19 -19.08 22.85
C ASN A 200 12.68 -19.18 22.53
N ASP A 201 13.41 -18.13 22.88
CA ASP A 201 14.86 -18.13 22.75
C ASP A 201 15.49 -19.24 23.62
N GLY A 202 16.37 -20.06 23.03
CA GLY A 202 17.01 -21.18 23.68
C GLY A 202 16.20 -22.49 23.73
N ASP A 203 14.98 -22.54 23.18
CA ASP A 203 14.16 -23.75 23.19
C ASP A 203 14.84 -24.92 22.46
N ASN A 204 14.58 -26.13 22.97
CA ASN A 204 14.92 -27.38 22.29
C ASN A 204 13.69 -27.93 21.57
N ILE A 205 13.80 -28.14 20.27
CA ILE A 205 12.68 -28.60 19.45
C ILE A 205 13.04 -29.83 18.62
N ASN A 206 12.05 -30.69 18.42
CA ASN A 206 12.16 -31.84 17.54
C ASN A 206 11.45 -31.55 16.21
N VAL A 207 12.15 -31.69 15.09
CA VAL A 207 11.57 -31.48 13.76
C VAL A 207 11.86 -32.65 12.84
N SER A 208 10.86 -33.08 12.05
CA SER A 208 10.99 -34.14 11.05
C SER A 208 11.20 -33.61 9.62
N LYS A 209 10.81 -32.36 9.36
CA LYS A 209 10.87 -31.71 8.05
C LYS A 209 10.99 -30.19 8.21
N ALA A 210 11.03 -29.46 7.10
CA ALA A 210 10.89 -28.02 7.08
C ALA A 210 9.46 -27.61 7.42
N PHE A 211 9.31 -26.52 8.19
CA PHE A 211 8.03 -25.96 8.58
C PHE A 211 7.99 -24.44 8.30
N PRO A 212 6.80 -23.87 8.04
CA PRO A 212 6.63 -22.43 8.01
C PRO A 212 6.99 -21.81 9.37
N LEU A 213 7.80 -20.76 9.33
CA LEU A 213 8.23 -20.02 10.49
C LEU A 213 7.73 -18.59 10.38
N THR A 214 6.98 -18.13 11.37
CA THR A 214 6.40 -16.80 11.38
C THR A 214 6.84 -16.01 12.60
N ILE A 215 6.81 -14.69 12.44
CA ILE A 215 7.20 -13.73 13.48
C ILE A 215 6.02 -12.78 13.71
N SER A 216 5.72 -12.52 14.99
CA SER A 216 4.82 -11.44 15.38
C SER A 216 5.64 -10.16 15.49
N ILE A 217 5.34 -9.19 14.65
CA ILE A 217 5.98 -7.87 14.67
C ILE A 217 4.85 -6.86 14.75
N ILE A 218 4.95 -5.91 15.67
CA ILE A 218 3.92 -4.92 15.97
C ILE A 218 4.59 -3.55 16.04
N ASP A 219 4.03 -2.59 15.34
CA ASP A 219 4.31 -1.18 15.56
C ASP A 219 3.14 -0.56 16.34
N ALA A 220 3.42 -0.04 17.53
CA ALA A 220 2.41 0.54 18.40
C ALA A 220 2.00 1.96 17.98
N GLY A 221 2.76 2.59 17.07
CA GLY A 221 2.57 3.98 16.72
C GLY A 221 2.72 4.93 17.92
N VAL A 222 2.22 6.14 17.78
CA VAL A 222 2.32 7.19 18.81
C VAL A 222 1.46 6.86 20.05
N LYS A 223 0.37 6.11 19.86
CA LYS A 223 -0.50 5.64 20.96
C LYS A 223 -0.38 4.14 21.06
N ASN A 224 0.01 3.62 22.21
CA ASN A 224 0.20 2.18 22.47
C ASN A 224 -1.02 1.28 22.16
N SER A 225 -2.17 1.85 21.83
CA SER A 225 -3.37 1.15 21.39
C SER A 225 -3.44 0.92 19.88
N GLN A 226 -2.53 1.50 19.09
CA GLN A 226 -2.49 1.35 17.64
C GLN A 226 -1.66 0.13 17.27
N ARG A 227 -2.01 -0.50 16.15
CA ARG A 227 -1.25 -1.62 15.58
C ARG A 227 -1.01 -1.30 14.12
N ARG A 228 0.11 -0.64 13.86
CA ARG A 228 0.53 -0.29 12.51
C ARG A 228 1.35 -1.40 11.89
N GLY A 229 1.41 -1.43 10.58
CA GLY A 229 2.27 -2.31 9.82
C GLY A 229 3.72 -1.88 9.86
N ILE A 230 4.57 -2.78 9.41
CA ILE A 230 6.01 -2.59 9.31
C ILE A 230 6.35 -2.16 7.88
N ARG A 231 7.20 -1.16 7.70
CA ARG A 231 7.65 -0.73 6.37
C ARG A 231 8.66 -1.69 5.76
N ASP A 232 9.68 -2.07 6.52
CA ASP A 232 10.71 -2.99 6.05
C ASP A 232 10.89 -4.14 7.03
N VAL A 233 11.07 -5.34 6.51
CA VAL A 233 11.45 -6.52 7.30
C VAL A 233 12.55 -7.30 6.59
N GLU A 234 13.55 -7.72 7.37
CA GLU A 234 14.66 -8.52 6.88
C GLU A 234 14.89 -9.71 7.83
N TYR A 235 15.10 -10.86 7.25
CA TYR A 235 15.39 -12.11 7.94
C TYR A 235 16.79 -12.60 7.55
N ILE A 236 17.57 -12.98 8.57
CA ILE A 236 18.87 -13.58 8.42
C ILE A 236 18.84 -14.92 9.16
N PHE A 237 19.19 -15.99 8.46
CA PHE A 237 19.19 -17.35 8.99
C PHE A 237 20.62 -17.92 9.05
N ASN A 238 21.09 -18.25 10.24
CA ASN A 238 22.46 -18.74 10.47
C ASN A 238 23.56 -17.88 9.82
N GLY A 239 23.38 -16.56 9.87
CA GLY A 239 24.31 -15.57 9.30
C GLY A 239 24.14 -15.28 7.82
N GLU A 240 23.26 -15.98 7.11
CA GLU A 240 22.98 -15.77 5.69
C GLU A 240 21.66 -14.98 5.50
N ALA A 241 21.65 -14.03 4.58
CA ALA A 241 20.44 -13.28 4.24
C ALA A 241 19.38 -14.23 3.64
N LEU A 242 18.22 -14.27 4.26
CA LEU A 242 17.12 -15.16 3.84
C LEU A 242 16.08 -14.42 2.99
N LYS A 243 15.57 -13.32 3.48
CA LYS A 243 14.51 -12.54 2.82
C LYS A 243 14.56 -11.10 3.29
N LYS A 244 14.32 -10.18 2.35
CA LYS A 244 14.13 -8.76 2.65
C LYS A 244 12.94 -8.23 1.87
N THR A 245 12.07 -7.49 2.53
CA THR A 245 10.87 -6.92 1.93
C THR A 245 10.68 -5.49 2.37
N SER A 246 10.22 -4.66 1.44
CA SER A 246 9.80 -3.30 1.69
C SER A 246 8.35 -3.12 1.20
N PHE A 247 7.52 -2.55 2.07
CA PHE A 247 6.12 -2.24 1.77
C PHE A 247 5.95 -0.79 1.29
N ASN A 248 6.88 -0.29 0.49
CA ASN A 248 6.81 1.06 -0.09
C ASN A 248 5.77 1.16 -1.21
N SER A 249 5.54 0.05 -1.89
CA SER A 249 4.56 -0.06 -2.98
C SER A 249 4.19 -1.51 -3.22
N ILE A 250 3.00 -1.71 -3.79
CA ILE A 250 2.58 -2.97 -4.38
C ILE A 250 2.12 -2.74 -5.82
N HIS A 251 2.40 -3.68 -6.70
CA HIS A 251 2.00 -3.63 -8.10
C HIS A 251 1.20 -4.87 -8.48
N PHE A 252 0.24 -4.68 -9.37
CA PHE A 252 -0.61 -5.77 -9.85
C PHE A 252 0.07 -6.48 -11.01
N ASP A 253 0.42 -7.75 -10.80
CA ASP A 253 1.05 -8.60 -11.80
C ASP A 253 0.42 -9.99 -11.82
N LYS A 254 -0.02 -10.45 -13.01
CA LYS A 254 -0.59 -11.79 -13.23
C LYS A 254 -1.68 -12.19 -12.22
N GLY A 255 -2.59 -11.27 -11.94
CA GLY A 255 -3.74 -11.52 -11.06
C GLY A 255 -3.45 -11.41 -9.56
N LYS A 256 -2.25 -11.01 -9.16
CA LYS A 256 -1.86 -10.83 -7.74
C LYS A 256 -1.18 -9.48 -7.52
N TRP A 257 -1.41 -8.93 -6.34
CA TRP A 257 -0.62 -7.82 -5.83
C TRP A 257 0.71 -8.33 -5.28
N LYS A 258 1.81 -7.66 -5.65
CA LYS A 258 3.17 -8.01 -5.24
C LYS A 258 3.93 -6.78 -4.78
N THR A 259 4.79 -6.92 -3.78
CA THR A 259 5.75 -5.89 -3.40
C THR A 259 6.77 -5.62 -4.51
N ALA A 260 7.53 -4.54 -4.40
CA ALA A 260 8.61 -4.22 -5.34
C ALA A 260 9.65 -5.35 -5.49
N ASN A 261 9.83 -6.15 -4.45
CA ASN A 261 10.71 -7.33 -4.48
C ASN A 261 10.05 -8.57 -5.14
N GLY A 262 8.82 -8.46 -5.63
CA GLY A 262 8.10 -9.51 -6.33
C GLY A 262 7.36 -10.50 -5.44
N TYR A 263 7.31 -10.30 -4.13
CA TYR A 263 6.59 -11.15 -3.19
C TYR A 263 5.09 -10.86 -3.19
N SER A 264 4.28 -11.91 -3.33
CA SER A 264 2.83 -11.85 -3.11
C SER A 264 2.49 -11.84 -1.63
N PHE A 265 1.20 -11.67 -1.30
CA PHE A 265 0.73 -11.73 0.08
C PHE A 265 1.10 -13.05 0.77
N ASP A 266 0.85 -14.17 0.10
CA ASP A 266 1.12 -15.52 0.63
C ASP A 266 2.62 -15.81 0.86
N ASP A 267 3.53 -15.07 0.17
CA ASP A 267 4.97 -15.17 0.38
C ASP A 267 5.45 -14.44 1.63
N LEU A 268 4.63 -13.51 2.16
CA LEU A 268 5.01 -12.58 3.23
C LEU A 268 4.21 -12.74 4.50
N PHE A 269 3.02 -13.32 4.42
CA PHE A 269 2.14 -13.49 5.56
C PHE A 269 1.60 -14.91 5.66
N PHE A 270 1.44 -15.36 6.88
CA PHE A 270 0.61 -16.50 7.22
C PHE A 270 -0.44 -16.01 8.21
N LYS A 271 -1.67 -15.83 7.73
CA LYS A 271 -2.73 -15.09 8.42
C LYS A 271 -2.26 -13.64 8.72
N ASP A 272 -2.12 -13.28 9.98
CA ASP A 272 -1.72 -11.96 10.47
C ASP A 272 -0.24 -11.86 10.90
N ARG A 273 0.56 -12.93 10.67
CA ARG A 273 1.97 -12.99 11.05
C ARG A 273 2.89 -12.89 9.85
N TYR A 274 4.01 -12.21 10.05
CA TYR A 274 5.05 -12.10 9.03
C TYR A 274 5.74 -13.44 8.82
N LEU A 275 5.74 -13.95 7.59
CA LEU A 275 6.31 -15.25 7.21
C LEU A 275 7.79 -15.09 6.87
N ALA A 276 8.68 -15.63 7.70
CA ALA A 276 10.09 -15.71 7.39
C ALA A 276 10.35 -16.68 6.21
N GLY A 277 9.67 -17.82 6.20
CA GLY A 277 9.74 -18.82 5.15
C GLY A 277 9.47 -20.21 5.68
N VAL A 278 9.57 -21.20 4.80
CA VAL A 278 9.59 -22.63 5.17
C VAL A 278 11.04 -23.02 5.39
N LEU A 279 11.49 -23.06 6.65
CA LEU A 279 12.88 -23.22 6.99
C LEU A 279 13.27 -24.68 7.26
N ASN A 280 14.37 -25.10 6.63
CA ASN A 280 15.00 -26.39 6.90
C ASN A 280 16.04 -26.21 8.02
N LEU A 281 15.58 -26.24 9.27
CA LEU A 281 16.43 -26.10 10.44
C LEU A 281 17.46 -27.26 10.51
N LYS A 282 18.72 -26.92 10.78
CA LYS A 282 19.83 -27.88 10.92
C LYS A 282 19.79 -28.52 12.31
N THR A 283 20.33 -29.71 12.48
CA THR A 283 20.57 -30.29 13.82
C THR A 283 21.56 -29.41 14.57
N GLY A 284 21.30 -29.19 15.86
CA GLY A 284 22.03 -28.26 16.72
C GLY A 284 21.44 -26.86 16.72
N GLU A 285 22.24 -25.87 17.03
CA GLU A 285 21.81 -24.48 17.17
C GLU A 285 21.47 -23.86 15.80
N ASN A 286 20.34 -23.16 15.75
CA ASN A 286 19.93 -22.33 14.63
C ASN A 286 19.59 -20.93 15.16
N ILE A 287 20.04 -19.91 14.44
CA ILE A 287 19.82 -18.51 14.80
C ILE A 287 19.00 -17.84 13.69
N ILE A 288 17.87 -17.29 14.05
CA ILE A 288 17.02 -16.47 13.21
C ILE A 288 17.07 -15.04 13.71
N LYS A 289 17.76 -14.15 12.95
CA LYS A 289 17.77 -12.73 13.24
C LYS A 289 16.72 -12.03 12.38
N VAL A 290 15.94 -11.18 13.02
CA VAL A 290 14.88 -10.37 12.40
C VAL A 290 15.22 -8.90 12.60
N ILE A 291 15.10 -8.11 11.55
CA ILE A 291 15.28 -6.67 11.57
C ILE A 291 14.01 -6.07 10.97
N ALA A 292 13.39 -5.15 11.71
CA ALA A 292 12.17 -4.47 11.27
C ALA A 292 12.31 -2.95 11.40
N SER A 293 11.76 -2.21 10.46
CA SER A 293 11.62 -0.75 10.57
C SER A 293 10.20 -0.31 10.25
N ASP A 294 9.75 0.73 10.93
CA ASP A 294 8.45 1.37 10.71
C ASP A 294 8.50 2.41 9.58
N PHE A 295 7.37 3.07 9.36
CA PHE A 295 7.22 4.11 8.35
C PHE A 295 7.89 5.44 8.72
N SER A 296 8.26 5.64 9.98
CA SER A 296 9.01 6.80 10.48
C SER A 296 10.52 6.59 10.46
N GLY A 297 10.96 5.36 10.14
CA GLY A 297 12.37 4.99 10.06
C GLY A 297 12.97 4.47 11.37
N GLN A 298 12.16 4.30 12.43
CA GLN A 298 12.59 3.65 13.65
C GLN A 298 12.86 2.18 13.39
N LYS A 299 13.86 1.60 14.05
CA LYS A 299 14.35 0.26 13.75
C LYS A 299 14.53 -0.56 15.01
N SER A 300 14.15 -1.84 14.92
CA SER A 300 14.44 -2.86 15.92
C SER A 300 15.09 -4.08 15.29
N GLU A 301 15.85 -4.80 16.09
CA GLU A 301 16.37 -6.12 15.75
C GLU A 301 16.22 -7.09 16.90
N ARG A 302 16.00 -8.36 16.60
CA ARG A 302 15.95 -9.46 17.56
C ARG A 302 16.49 -10.73 16.94
N SER A 303 17.25 -11.49 17.71
CA SER A 303 17.68 -12.84 17.37
C SER A 303 16.94 -13.86 18.23
N PHE A 304 16.57 -14.98 17.64
CA PHE A 304 16.03 -16.16 18.28
C PHE A 304 17.01 -17.31 18.05
N SER A 305 17.44 -17.94 19.14
CA SER A 305 18.25 -19.16 19.09
C SER A 305 17.36 -20.36 19.40
N VAL A 306 17.46 -21.43 18.61
CA VAL A 306 16.76 -22.68 18.88
C VAL A 306 17.70 -23.86 18.66
N ASN A 307 17.68 -24.83 19.58
CA ASN A 307 18.38 -26.11 19.44
C ASN A 307 17.47 -27.15 18.81
N VAL A 308 17.90 -27.73 17.72
CA VAL A 308 17.09 -28.65 16.91
C VAL A 308 17.62 -30.06 16.97
N THR A 309 16.75 -31.00 17.27
CA THR A 309 16.96 -32.43 17.03
C THR A 309 16.11 -32.87 15.84
N ARG A 310 16.74 -33.41 14.81
CA ARG A 310 16.00 -34.00 13.69
C ARG A 310 15.60 -35.42 14.03
N ILE A 311 14.30 -35.67 13.99
CA ILE A 311 13.73 -36.98 14.16
C ILE A 311 13.36 -37.57 12.78
N SER A 312 13.59 -38.88 12.59
CA SER A 312 13.07 -39.58 11.41
C SER A 312 11.55 -39.52 11.46
N SER A 313 10.91 -39.11 10.34
CA SER A 313 9.48 -39.33 10.17
C SER A 313 9.28 -40.85 10.21
N GLY A 314 8.73 -41.38 11.29
CA GLY A 314 8.33 -42.81 11.34
C GLY A 314 7.43 -43.07 10.13
N ASN A 315 7.72 -44.15 9.42
CA ASN A 315 6.92 -44.71 8.32
C ASN A 315 5.51 -45.01 8.81
#